data_1cf2f027752b42ce92cc34328394a31f
#
_entry.id   1cf2f027752b42ce92cc34328394a31f
#
_cell.length_a   1.000
_cell.length_b   1.000
_cell.length_c   1.000
_cell.angle_alpha   90.00
_cell.angle_beta   90.00
_cell.angle_gamma   90.00
#
_symmetry.space_group_name_H-M   'P 1'
#
loop_
_entity.id
_entity.type
_entity.pdbx_description
1 polymer ?
#
loop_
_entity_poly.entity_id
_entity_poly.type
_entity_poly.pdbx_seq_one_letter_code
_entity_poly.pdbx_strand_id
1 'polypeptide(L)'
;MLEVNAKAISRVLEAARRKLLDTGTRNRLIHVNRANQRANCLNVVNERSDDIFSLLRVQSKRMRFKAMGKDKVEDGQDMLLSLPSDDHETGSERYSDNFIEAPLGPEALARRLLRLAHDAKSAEEEQGLNILYLAMGFLRWRESSTSEIQREAPLVLMPVQLVRNERTSTFDILSRDDDITTNLPLQERLRQDFGMVLPEIEESEDWSPSQYFELVADAVSGQPSWSIDADGMQVGFFSFAKLLMHRDLDQANWPDGTLADNDLLTGLLADGFEADTPLFGPEDKLDDHLDPAQIIQVVDADASQTKVIEEVRKGASLVVQGPPGTGKSQTITNIIAAAAHDGKSVLFVAEKMAALSVVHDRLVKSGLRDICLELHSRTANKKALAQELGRTLMASARALPGTADPAQLRLTRDELNRITALLHTPVSPSNESPFRAISEIIGFIGQGTQAPSIPEEGLETLTREARQRA
;
A
#
# COMPACT_ATOMS: atom_id res chain seq x y z
N MET A 1 16.41 -16.92 29.04
CA MET A 1 16.53 -16.61 27.60
C MET A 1 15.27 -15.89 27.12
N LEU A 2 14.06 -16.43 27.28
CA LEU A 2 12.80 -15.82 26.83
C LEU A 2 12.56 -14.39 27.34
N GLU A 3 12.80 -14.10 28.61
CA GLU A 3 12.65 -12.73 29.16
C GLU A 3 13.69 -11.73 28.62
N VAL A 4 14.89 -12.18 28.25
CA VAL A 4 15.94 -11.32 27.68
C VAL A 4 15.58 -10.94 26.27
N ASN A 5 15.08 -11.90 25.48
CA ASN A 5 14.64 -11.66 24.10
C ASN A 5 13.40 -10.75 24.06
N ALA A 6 12.42 -10.95 24.94
CA ALA A 6 11.25 -10.08 25.02
C ALA A 6 11.65 -8.62 25.32
N LYS A 7 12.63 -8.38 26.21
CA LYS A 7 13.15 -7.03 26.47
C LYS A 7 13.92 -6.45 25.29
N ALA A 8 14.66 -7.26 24.54
CA ALA A 8 15.37 -6.80 23.32
C ALA A 8 14.36 -6.41 22.22
N ILE A 9 13.38 -7.24 21.97
CA ILE A 9 12.29 -6.98 21.02
C ILE A 9 11.53 -5.71 21.40
N SER A 10 11.14 -5.57 22.67
CA SER A 10 10.44 -4.37 23.18
C SER A 10 11.22 -3.09 22.93
N ARG A 11 12.54 -3.11 23.08
CA ARG A 11 13.40 -1.95 22.79
C ARG A 11 13.41 -1.59 21.31
N VAL A 12 13.48 -2.60 20.43
CA VAL A 12 13.46 -2.38 18.97
C VAL A 12 12.13 -1.82 18.52
N LEU A 13 11.03 -2.38 19.00
CA LEU A 13 9.67 -1.90 18.72
C LEU A 13 9.46 -0.48 19.22
N GLU A 14 9.88 -0.17 20.44
CA GLU A 14 9.79 1.19 20.97
C GLU A 14 10.64 2.20 20.19
N ALA A 15 11.82 1.80 19.75
CA ALA A 15 12.66 2.64 18.87
C ALA A 15 11.99 2.87 17.50
N ALA A 16 11.33 1.85 16.94
CA ALA A 16 10.55 1.96 15.70
C ALA A 16 9.33 2.87 15.89
N ARG A 17 8.58 2.73 17.00
CA ARG A 17 7.46 3.60 17.35
C ARG A 17 7.86 5.07 17.38
N ARG A 18 8.98 5.39 18.06
CA ARG A 18 9.48 6.77 18.15
C ARG A 18 9.81 7.36 16.78
N LYS A 19 10.32 6.57 15.82
CA LYS A 19 10.59 7.02 14.45
C LYS A 19 9.32 7.27 13.64
N LEU A 20 8.24 6.59 13.95
CA LEU A 20 6.94 6.77 13.29
C LEU A 20 6.21 8.01 13.81
N LEU A 21 6.52 8.46 15.02
CA LEU A 21 5.87 9.60 15.65
C LEU A 21 6.49 10.90 15.13
N ASP A 22 5.88 11.47 14.09
CA ASP A 22 6.23 12.81 13.62
C ASP A 22 5.41 13.88 14.37
N THR A 23 5.86 14.19 15.59
CA THR A 23 5.31 15.28 16.41
C THR A 23 6.03 16.61 16.18
N GLY A 24 6.88 16.68 15.17
CA GLY A 24 7.63 17.88 14.82
C GLY A 24 6.75 18.97 14.22
N THR A 25 7.18 20.21 14.34
CA THR A 25 6.46 21.40 13.83
C THR A 25 6.40 21.49 12.30
N ARG A 26 7.11 20.61 11.58
CA ARG A 26 6.98 20.45 10.12
C ARG A 26 5.75 19.63 9.72
N ASN A 27 5.23 18.83 10.64
CA ASN A 27 4.00 18.09 10.43
C ASN A 27 2.81 19.04 10.43
N ARG A 28 2.01 19.00 9.38
CA ARG A 28 0.81 19.86 9.23
C ARG A 28 -0.28 19.56 10.26
N LEU A 29 -0.25 18.38 10.87
CA LEU A 29 -1.14 18.03 11.98
C LEU A 29 -0.73 18.72 13.29
N ILE A 30 0.53 19.18 13.40
CA ILE A 30 1.06 19.91 14.58
C ILE A 30 1.06 21.42 14.35
N HIS A 31 1.36 21.84 13.13
CA HIS A 31 1.37 23.25 12.75
C HIS A 31 1.01 23.47 11.30
N VAL A 32 -0.02 24.27 11.08
CA VAL A 32 -0.42 24.80 9.76
C VAL A 32 -0.21 26.30 9.75
N ASN A 33 0.50 26.82 8.77
CA ASN A 33 0.56 28.25 8.51
C ASN A 33 -0.55 28.65 7.54
N ARG A 34 -1.73 29.04 8.06
CA ARG A 34 -2.88 29.45 7.25
C ARG A 34 -2.68 30.81 6.57
N ALA A 35 -1.85 31.68 7.13
CA ALA A 35 -1.54 32.98 6.54
C ALA A 35 -0.74 32.85 5.23
N ASN A 36 0.13 31.84 5.13
CA ASN A 36 0.94 31.58 3.95
C ASN A 36 0.45 30.32 3.22
N GLN A 37 -0.50 30.48 2.30
CA GLN A 37 -1.11 29.36 1.57
C GLN A 37 -0.12 28.70 0.60
N ARG A 38 0.26 27.48 0.89
CA ARG A 38 1.06 26.65 -0.02
C ARG A 38 0.18 26.10 -1.16
N ALA A 39 0.81 25.61 -2.22
CA ALA A 39 0.12 25.07 -3.39
C ALA A 39 -0.77 23.84 -3.09
N ASN A 40 -0.48 23.14 -1.99
CA ASN A 40 -1.14 21.88 -1.59
C ASN A 40 -2.22 22.07 -0.49
N CYS A 41 -2.74 23.28 -0.34
CA CYS A 41 -3.85 23.55 0.57
C CYS A 41 -4.67 24.75 0.09
N LEU A 42 -5.90 24.87 0.58
CA LEU A 42 -6.84 25.92 0.26
C LEU A 42 -7.62 26.29 1.52
N ASN A 43 -7.49 27.54 1.98
CA ASN A 43 -8.31 28.03 3.08
C ASN A 43 -9.76 28.24 2.59
N VAL A 44 -10.68 27.97 3.50
CA VAL A 44 -12.10 28.30 3.36
C VAL A 44 -12.35 29.52 4.24
N VAL A 45 -13.14 30.45 3.75
CA VAL A 45 -13.46 31.73 4.43
C VAL A 45 -14.96 31.97 4.42
N ASN A 46 -15.42 32.77 5.37
CA ASN A 46 -16.83 33.20 5.47
C ASN A 46 -17.83 32.04 5.65
N GLU A 47 -17.41 30.96 6.25
CA GLU A 47 -18.22 29.76 6.48
C GLU A 47 -18.19 29.37 7.97
N ARG A 48 -19.20 28.62 8.42
CA ARG A 48 -19.23 28.01 9.76
C ARG A 48 -18.99 26.51 9.69
N SER A 49 -18.22 26.01 10.64
CA SER A 49 -17.86 24.60 10.67
C SER A 49 -19.08 23.66 10.77
N ASP A 50 -20.07 24.01 11.60
CA ASP A 50 -21.28 23.19 11.78
C ASP A 50 -22.17 23.18 10.53
N ASP A 51 -22.31 24.33 9.84
CA ASP A 51 -23.12 24.42 8.63
C ASP A 51 -22.50 23.59 7.48
N ILE A 52 -21.18 23.74 7.26
CA ILE A 52 -20.44 22.96 6.27
C ILE A 52 -20.49 21.46 6.59
N PHE A 53 -20.32 21.11 7.86
CA PHE A 53 -20.44 19.72 8.31
C PHE A 53 -21.83 19.15 8.03
N SER A 54 -22.88 19.89 8.41
CA SER A 54 -24.26 19.48 8.17
C SER A 54 -24.55 19.29 6.69
N LEU A 55 -24.14 20.22 5.82
CA LEU A 55 -24.37 20.14 4.37
C LEU A 55 -23.62 18.97 3.74
N LEU A 56 -22.31 18.82 4.02
CA LEU A 56 -21.47 17.81 3.37
C LEU A 56 -21.67 16.40 3.96
N ARG A 57 -21.72 16.28 5.29
CA ARG A 57 -21.73 14.97 5.97
C ARG A 57 -23.14 14.46 6.22
N VAL A 58 -23.98 15.26 6.89
CA VAL A 58 -25.32 14.82 7.30
C VAL A 58 -26.26 14.77 6.09
N GLN A 59 -26.29 15.85 5.29
CA GLN A 59 -27.19 15.96 4.14
C GLN A 59 -26.58 15.36 2.85
N SER A 60 -25.30 14.93 2.87
CA SER A 60 -24.57 14.38 1.71
C SER A 60 -24.67 15.26 0.46
N LYS A 61 -24.73 16.57 0.65
CA LYS A 61 -24.80 17.53 -0.46
C LYS A 61 -23.42 17.80 -1.05
N ARG A 62 -23.42 18.27 -2.29
CA ARG A 62 -22.25 18.80 -2.98
C ARG A 62 -22.19 20.30 -2.79
N MET A 63 -21.00 20.82 -2.48
CA MET A 63 -20.81 22.26 -2.41
C MET A 63 -19.80 22.69 -3.48
N ARG A 64 -20.09 23.81 -4.14
CA ARG A 64 -19.28 24.35 -5.22
C ARG A 64 -18.32 25.40 -4.69
N PHE A 65 -17.07 25.36 -5.11
CA PHE A 65 -16.11 26.41 -4.77
C PHE A 65 -16.43 27.74 -5.48
N LYS A 66 -16.37 28.82 -4.70
CA LYS A 66 -16.56 30.21 -5.16
C LYS A 66 -15.33 31.05 -4.81
N ALA A 67 -14.84 31.79 -5.80
CA ALA A 67 -13.69 32.67 -5.64
C ALA A 67 -14.12 34.00 -5.05
N MET A 68 -13.47 34.45 -3.98
CA MET A 68 -13.72 35.74 -3.33
C MET A 68 -12.63 36.79 -3.65
N GLY A 69 -11.47 36.34 -4.17
CA GLY A 69 -10.39 37.24 -4.58
C GLY A 69 -10.49 37.70 -6.02
N LYS A 70 -9.63 38.67 -6.39
CA LYS A 70 -9.41 39.07 -7.80
C LYS A 70 -8.12 38.41 -8.31
N ASP A 71 -8.15 37.97 -9.56
CA ASP A 71 -6.91 37.48 -10.21
C ASP A 71 -5.99 38.69 -10.45
N LYS A 72 -4.70 38.51 -10.14
CA LYS A 72 -3.68 39.51 -10.40
C LYS A 72 -3.27 39.49 -11.88
N VAL A 73 -3.20 40.66 -12.48
CA VAL A 73 -2.46 40.92 -13.71
C VAL A 73 -0.98 40.99 -13.32
N GLU A 74 -0.21 40.04 -13.85
CA GLU A 74 1.26 39.95 -13.90
C GLU A 74 2.05 40.87 -12.98
N ASP A 75 2.45 40.39 -11.80
CA ASP A 75 3.78 40.64 -11.22
C ASP A 75 3.99 39.68 -10.02
N GLY A 76 5.13 39.03 -10.00
CA GLY A 76 5.45 37.84 -9.17
C GLY A 76 5.60 38.06 -7.66
N GLN A 77 4.68 38.73 -7.01
CA GLN A 77 4.61 38.79 -5.55
C GLN A 77 3.28 38.27 -5.04
N ASP A 78 3.32 37.19 -4.27
CA ASP A 78 2.19 36.70 -3.46
C ASP A 78 1.78 37.78 -2.45
N MET A 79 0.70 38.48 -2.78
CA MET A 79 0.14 39.46 -1.85
C MET A 79 -0.59 38.73 -0.73
N LEU A 80 -0.21 38.97 0.50
CA LEU A 80 -1.03 38.80 1.68
C LEU A 80 -2.38 39.48 1.42
N LEU A 81 -3.41 38.67 1.14
CA LEU A 81 -4.77 39.15 1.21
C LEU A 81 -5.08 39.39 2.69
N SER A 82 -5.28 40.65 3.05
CA SER A 82 -5.89 40.97 4.33
C SER A 82 -7.15 40.13 4.49
N LEU A 83 -7.29 39.46 5.62
CA LEU A 83 -8.54 38.87 6.04
C LEU A 83 -9.62 39.95 5.89
N PRO A 84 -10.82 39.63 5.36
CA PRO A 84 -11.90 40.61 5.30
C PRO A 84 -12.13 41.19 6.69
N SER A 85 -12.23 42.52 6.78
CA SER A 85 -12.63 43.22 7.99
C SER A 85 -14.00 42.77 8.43
N ASP A 86 -14.27 42.76 9.73
CA ASP A 86 -15.48 42.28 10.44
C ASP A 86 -16.81 43.00 10.08
N ASP A 87 -16.94 43.58 8.91
CA ASP A 87 -18.21 44.18 8.44
C ASP A 87 -19.12 43.11 7.84
N HIS A 88 -19.70 42.28 8.68
CA HIS A 88 -20.65 41.24 8.27
C HIS A 88 -22.07 41.61 8.65
N GLU A 89 -22.86 41.95 7.64
CA GLU A 89 -24.31 41.81 7.73
C GLU A 89 -24.67 40.33 7.95
N THR A 90 -25.13 40.03 9.14
CA THR A 90 -25.49 38.66 9.60
C THR A 90 -26.86 38.28 9.03
N GLY A 91 -26.87 37.70 7.85
CA GLY A 91 -28.06 36.98 7.35
C GLY A 91 -27.86 35.49 7.50
N SER A 92 -28.75 34.83 8.22
CA SER A 92 -28.71 33.36 8.44
C SER A 92 -28.80 32.52 7.15
N GLU A 93 -29.25 33.14 6.04
CA GLU A 93 -29.37 32.48 4.73
C GLU A 93 -28.02 32.29 4.02
N ARG A 94 -26.98 33.02 4.40
CA ARG A 94 -25.67 33.02 3.75
C ARG A 94 -24.91 31.72 3.99
N TYR A 95 -25.11 31.04 5.10
CA TYR A 95 -24.41 29.84 5.50
C TYR A 95 -25.10 28.54 5.07
N SER A 96 -26.27 28.64 4.46
CA SER A 96 -27.04 27.47 3.99
C SER A 96 -27.02 27.31 2.47
N ASP A 97 -26.25 28.12 1.75
CA ASP A 97 -26.08 27.97 0.31
C ASP A 97 -25.18 26.76 -0.04
N ASN A 98 -25.20 26.35 -1.30
CA ASN A 98 -24.38 25.21 -1.77
C ASN A 98 -23.00 25.66 -2.28
N PHE A 99 -22.47 26.78 -1.78
CA PHE A 99 -21.18 27.31 -2.13
C PHE A 99 -20.24 27.25 -0.93
N ILE A 100 -18.94 27.08 -1.22
CA ILE A 100 -17.84 27.18 -0.27
C ILE A 100 -16.86 28.23 -0.76
N GLU A 101 -16.58 29.23 0.05
CA GLU A 101 -15.84 30.42 -0.38
C GLU A 101 -14.33 30.28 -0.11
N ALA A 102 -13.52 30.66 -1.08
CA ALA A 102 -12.06 30.62 -1.00
C ALA A 102 -11.44 32.00 -1.31
N PRO A 103 -10.38 32.42 -0.58
CA PRO A 103 -9.78 33.75 -0.70
C PRO A 103 -8.80 33.86 -1.89
N LEU A 104 -9.17 33.32 -3.04
CA LEU A 104 -8.38 33.32 -4.28
C LEU A 104 -9.20 33.88 -5.43
N GLY A 105 -8.53 34.40 -6.46
CA GLY A 105 -9.18 34.74 -7.71
C GLY A 105 -9.59 33.49 -8.50
N PRO A 106 -10.51 33.61 -9.49
CA PRO A 106 -11.08 32.48 -10.20
C PRO A 106 -10.03 31.56 -10.87
N GLU A 107 -9.04 32.13 -11.55
CA GLU A 107 -7.99 31.34 -12.21
C GLU A 107 -7.04 30.66 -11.21
N ALA A 108 -6.65 31.38 -10.16
CA ALA A 108 -5.78 30.83 -9.11
C ALA A 108 -6.49 29.69 -8.36
N LEU A 109 -7.78 29.84 -8.07
CA LEU A 109 -8.63 28.84 -7.45
C LEU A 109 -8.74 27.59 -8.33
N ALA A 110 -9.07 27.75 -9.62
CA ALA A 110 -9.19 26.63 -10.55
C ALA A 110 -7.88 25.83 -10.66
N ARG A 111 -6.74 26.52 -10.80
CA ARG A 111 -5.42 25.88 -10.82
C ARG A 111 -5.09 25.15 -9.52
N ARG A 112 -5.45 25.71 -8.37
CA ARG A 112 -5.25 25.12 -7.05
C ARG A 112 -6.07 23.85 -6.87
N LEU A 113 -7.37 23.91 -7.18
CA LEU A 113 -8.28 22.77 -7.08
C LEU A 113 -7.92 21.64 -8.03
N LEU A 114 -7.49 21.98 -9.27
CA LEU A 114 -7.01 20.97 -10.23
C LEU A 114 -5.80 20.20 -9.68
N ARG A 115 -4.83 20.91 -9.09
CA ARG A 115 -3.66 20.30 -8.48
C ARG A 115 -4.04 19.41 -7.30
N LEU A 116 -4.86 19.92 -6.37
CA LEU A 116 -5.34 19.16 -5.21
C LEU A 116 -6.08 17.89 -5.64
N ALA A 117 -6.95 17.97 -6.64
CA ALA A 117 -7.69 16.82 -7.16
C ALA A 117 -6.76 15.79 -7.82
N HIS A 118 -5.78 16.24 -8.62
CA HIS A 118 -4.80 15.38 -9.27
C HIS A 118 -3.91 14.66 -8.25
N ASP A 119 -3.33 15.41 -7.31
CA ASP A 119 -2.39 14.86 -6.33
C ASP A 119 -3.12 13.91 -5.35
N ALA A 120 -4.38 14.21 -4.97
CA ALA A 120 -5.22 13.32 -4.17
C ALA A 120 -5.48 12.00 -4.91
N LYS A 121 -5.85 12.08 -6.18
CA LYS A 121 -6.10 10.90 -7.02
C LYS A 121 -4.84 10.06 -7.21
N SER A 122 -3.70 10.70 -7.49
CA SER A 122 -2.41 9.99 -7.62
C SER A 122 -2.03 9.27 -6.32
N ALA A 123 -2.19 9.90 -5.16
CA ALA A 123 -1.92 9.27 -3.87
C ALA A 123 -2.87 8.08 -3.60
N GLU A 124 -4.14 8.20 -3.95
CA GLU A 124 -5.11 7.12 -3.82
C GLU A 124 -4.78 5.95 -4.77
N GLU A 125 -4.39 6.22 -6.02
CA GLU A 125 -3.97 5.19 -6.99
C GLU A 125 -2.64 4.51 -6.60
N GLU A 126 -1.68 5.26 -6.04
CA GLU A 126 -0.37 4.71 -5.67
C GLU A 126 -0.38 3.98 -4.32
N GLN A 127 -1.05 4.54 -3.32
CA GLN A 127 -0.98 4.10 -1.92
C GLN A 127 -2.29 3.49 -1.42
N GLY A 128 -3.39 3.66 -2.15
CA GLY A 128 -4.72 3.24 -1.72
C GLY A 128 -5.27 4.07 -0.54
N LEU A 129 -4.69 5.22 -0.25
CA LEU A 129 -5.04 6.05 0.91
C LEU A 129 -5.63 7.39 0.46
N ASN A 130 -6.78 7.76 1.04
CA ASN A 130 -7.24 9.13 0.95
C ASN A 130 -6.37 10.01 1.86
N ILE A 131 -5.79 11.04 1.27
CA ILE A 131 -4.99 12.05 2.00
C ILE A 131 -5.64 13.44 1.99
N LEU A 132 -6.77 13.61 1.28
CA LEU A 132 -7.46 14.88 1.15
C LEU A 132 -8.55 15.01 2.22
N TYR A 133 -8.40 16.02 3.06
CA TYR A 133 -9.33 16.31 4.16
C TYR A 133 -9.74 17.77 4.16
N LEU A 134 -10.94 18.02 4.66
CA LEU A 134 -11.35 19.32 5.16
C LEU A 134 -11.05 19.35 6.66
N ALA A 135 -10.05 20.14 7.02
CA ALA A 135 -9.73 20.42 8.42
C ALA A 135 -10.68 21.51 8.94
N MET A 136 -11.31 21.27 10.09
CA MET A 136 -12.26 22.16 10.75
C MET A 136 -11.85 22.41 12.19
N GLY A 137 -11.96 23.66 12.63
CA GLY A 137 -11.49 24.10 13.94
C GLY A 137 -9.96 24.03 14.07
N PHE A 138 -9.36 25.09 14.57
CA PHE A 138 -7.91 25.12 14.79
C PHE A 138 -7.60 25.53 16.22
N LEU A 139 -6.79 24.68 16.89
CA LEU A 139 -6.18 25.05 18.18
C LEU A 139 -4.99 25.96 17.91
N ARG A 140 -5.05 27.19 18.45
CA ARG A 140 -3.90 28.11 18.57
C ARG A 140 -3.19 27.82 19.86
N TRP A 141 -1.97 27.32 19.77
CA TRP A 141 -1.21 26.84 20.93
C TRP A 141 0.24 27.27 20.88
N ARG A 142 0.96 27.13 22.01
CA ARG A 142 2.39 27.47 22.13
C ARG A 142 3.14 26.29 22.75
N GLU A 143 4.39 26.09 22.31
CA GLU A 143 5.24 25.00 22.82
C GLU A 143 5.69 25.20 24.28
N SER A 144 5.70 26.42 24.76
CA SER A 144 5.97 26.77 26.17
C SER A 144 5.33 28.10 26.49
N SER A 145 5.19 28.40 27.79
CA SER A 145 4.70 29.70 28.28
C SER A 145 5.58 30.88 27.89
N THR A 146 6.85 30.62 27.57
CA THR A 146 7.86 31.64 27.17
C THR A 146 7.99 31.77 25.65
N SER A 147 7.36 30.87 24.86
CA SER A 147 7.43 30.92 23.41
C SER A 147 6.57 32.06 22.85
N GLU A 148 7.15 32.93 22.04
CA GLU A 148 6.39 33.96 21.28
C GLU A 148 5.73 33.38 20.04
N ILE A 149 6.15 32.21 19.58
CA ILE A 149 5.64 31.59 18.36
C ILE A 149 4.31 30.90 18.64
N GLN A 150 3.25 31.42 18.04
CA GLN A 150 1.93 30.80 18.05
C GLN A 150 1.84 29.73 16.94
N ARG A 151 1.35 28.56 17.28
CA ARG A 151 1.11 27.44 16.39
C ARG A 151 -0.40 27.28 16.15
N GLU A 152 -0.76 26.79 14.98
CA GLU A 152 -2.13 26.43 14.65
C GLU A 152 -2.19 24.96 14.24
N ALA A 153 -3.03 24.18 14.88
CA ALA A 153 -3.21 22.77 14.60
C ALA A 153 -4.69 22.44 14.35
N PRO A 154 -5.04 21.70 13.29
CA PRO A 154 -6.43 21.33 13.04
C PRO A 154 -6.94 20.38 14.13
N LEU A 155 -8.22 20.47 14.47
CA LEU A 155 -8.85 19.64 15.49
C LEU A 155 -9.63 18.48 14.89
N VAL A 156 -10.46 18.74 13.91
CA VAL A 156 -11.34 17.79 13.24
C VAL A 156 -10.93 17.68 11.77
N LEU A 157 -10.88 16.46 11.26
CA LEU A 157 -10.49 16.16 9.89
C LEU A 157 -11.56 15.30 9.23
N MET A 158 -12.32 15.92 8.34
CA MET A 158 -13.36 15.26 7.55
C MET A 158 -12.80 14.85 6.20
N PRO A 159 -12.85 13.55 5.85
CA PRO A 159 -12.39 13.07 4.56
C PRO A 159 -13.28 13.60 3.43
N VAL A 160 -12.65 14.15 2.39
CA VAL A 160 -13.36 14.75 1.27
C VAL A 160 -12.81 14.32 -0.08
N GLN A 161 -13.59 14.53 -1.13
CA GLN A 161 -13.15 14.39 -2.51
C GLN A 161 -13.51 15.63 -3.32
N LEU A 162 -12.69 15.93 -4.31
CA LEU A 162 -12.92 16.99 -5.28
C LEU A 162 -13.38 16.38 -6.59
N VAL A 163 -14.54 16.81 -7.08
CA VAL A 163 -15.10 16.35 -8.35
C VAL A 163 -15.16 17.52 -9.33
N ARG A 164 -14.51 17.35 -10.47
CA ARG A 164 -14.54 18.36 -11.53
C ARG A 164 -15.80 18.21 -12.36
N ASN A 165 -16.52 19.32 -12.56
CA ASN A 165 -17.57 19.39 -13.53
C ASN A 165 -16.97 19.68 -14.91
N GLU A 166 -17.05 18.73 -15.83
CA GLU A 166 -16.44 18.81 -17.16
C GLU A 166 -17.05 19.93 -18.03
N ARG A 167 -18.33 20.27 -17.81
CA ARG A 167 -19.04 21.28 -18.61
C ARG A 167 -18.70 22.70 -18.19
N THR A 168 -18.54 22.94 -16.89
CA THR A 168 -18.33 24.30 -16.34
C THR A 168 -16.90 24.55 -15.89
N SER A 169 -16.02 23.53 -15.92
CA SER A 169 -14.66 23.56 -15.37
C SER A 169 -14.59 23.97 -13.89
N THR A 170 -15.70 23.91 -13.17
CA THR A 170 -15.78 24.17 -11.73
C THR A 170 -15.52 22.90 -10.94
N PHE A 171 -15.21 23.05 -9.66
CA PHE A 171 -15.01 21.95 -8.75
C PHE A 171 -16.06 21.94 -7.66
N ASP A 172 -16.58 20.77 -7.39
CA ASP A 172 -17.44 20.50 -6.25
C ASP A 172 -16.67 19.70 -5.20
N ILE A 173 -16.90 19.95 -3.92
CA ILE A 173 -16.41 19.17 -2.78
C ILE A 173 -17.55 18.31 -2.24
N LEU A 174 -17.22 17.07 -1.88
CA LEU A 174 -18.13 16.12 -1.26
C LEU A 174 -17.43 15.47 -0.06
N SER A 175 -18.20 15.15 0.98
CA SER A 175 -17.72 14.24 2.02
C SER A 175 -17.60 12.81 1.46
N ARG A 176 -16.61 12.07 1.95
CA ARG A 176 -16.50 10.62 1.73
C ARG A 176 -17.22 9.88 2.87
N ASP A 177 -17.58 8.62 2.62
CA ASP A 177 -18.20 7.75 3.64
C ASP A 177 -17.22 7.26 4.72
N ASP A 178 -15.97 7.73 4.64
CA ASP A 178 -14.91 7.40 5.59
C ASP A 178 -15.14 8.08 6.96
N ASP A 179 -14.60 7.50 8.04
CA ASP A 179 -14.79 8.04 9.39
C ASP A 179 -14.09 9.41 9.55
N ILE A 180 -14.72 10.32 10.28
CA ILE A 180 -14.12 11.58 10.70
C ILE A 180 -13.08 11.27 11.77
N THR A 181 -11.98 11.97 11.74
CA THR A 181 -10.87 11.72 12.66
C THR A 181 -10.47 12.96 13.44
N THR A 182 -10.06 12.75 14.70
CA THR A 182 -9.37 13.76 15.48
C THR A 182 -7.89 13.85 15.09
N ASN A 183 -7.24 14.92 15.50
CA ASN A 183 -5.82 15.10 15.27
C ASN A 183 -4.98 14.32 16.28
N LEU A 184 -4.77 13.04 16.02
CA LEU A 184 -4.04 12.14 16.89
C LEU A 184 -2.57 12.53 17.14
N PRO A 185 -1.78 13.02 16.14
CA PRO A 185 -0.44 13.56 16.41
C PRO A 185 -0.44 14.72 17.42
N LEU A 186 -1.42 15.61 17.33
CA LEU A 186 -1.58 16.71 18.29
C LEU A 186 -1.93 16.17 19.68
N GLN A 187 -2.88 15.23 19.78
CA GLN A 187 -3.22 14.59 21.05
C GLN A 187 -2.01 13.98 21.72
N GLU A 188 -1.20 13.21 20.97
CA GLU A 188 0.00 12.58 21.52
C GLU A 188 1.06 13.62 21.90
N ARG A 189 1.24 14.69 21.13
CA ARG A 189 2.13 15.79 21.44
C ARG A 189 1.74 16.49 22.75
N LEU A 190 0.46 16.83 22.88
CA LEU A 190 -0.06 17.50 24.08
C LEU A 190 0.00 16.60 25.31
N ARG A 191 -0.22 15.30 25.13
CA ARG A 191 -0.06 14.32 26.20
C ARG A 191 1.39 14.23 26.68
N GLN A 192 2.35 14.20 25.77
CA GLN A 192 3.78 14.09 26.10
C GLN A 192 4.35 15.36 26.72
N ASP A 193 4.06 16.53 26.15
CA ASP A 193 4.68 17.78 26.55
C ASP A 193 3.97 18.46 27.75
N PHE A 194 2.65 18.26 27.86
CA PHE A 194 1.81 18.98 28.83
C PHE A 194 0.99 18.04 29.73
N GLY A 195 1.01 16.72 29.53
CA GLY A 195 0.20 15.77 30.26
C GLY A 195 -1.31 15.88 29.97
N MET A 196 -1.69 16.57 28.88
CA MET A 196 -3.09 16.81 28.52
C MET A 196 -3.61 15.67 27.65
N VAL A 197 -4.82 15.23 27.94
CA VAL A 197 -5.55 14.25 27.14
C VAL A 197 -6.72 14.96 26.47
N LEU A 198 -6.69 15.05 25.14
CA LEU A 198 -7.82 15.55 24.37
C LEU A 198 -8.88 14.44 24.19
N PRO A 199 -10.17 14.81 24.17
CA PRO A 199 -11.24 13.84 23.94
C PRO A 199 -11.14 13.22 22.54
N GLU A 200 -11.70 12.01 22.38
CA GLU A 200 -11.94 11.39 21.06
C GLU A 200 -13.34 11.76 20.57
N ILE A 201 -13.54 11.71 19.23
CA ILE A 201 -14.86 11.92 18.64
C ILE A 201 -15.64 10.62 18.77
N GLU A 202 -16.84 10.71 19.36
CA GLU A 202 -17.86 9.68 19.29
C GLU A 202 -18.95 10.17 18.32
N GLU A 203 -18.89 9.73 17.04
CA GLU A 203 -19.92 10.09 16.07
C GLU A 203 -21.29 9.53 16.50
N SER A 204 -22.21 10.41 16.88
CA SER A 204 -23.63 10.13 17.06
C SER A 204 -24.44 10.85 15.97
N GLU A 205 -25.72 10.51 15.82
CA GLU A 205 -26.59 11.17 14.83
C GLU A 205 -26.68 12.69 15.02
N ASP A 206 -26.55 13.16 16.27
CA ASP A 206 -26.64 14.58 16.64
C ASP A 206 -25.26 15.23 16.87
N TRP A 207 -24.17 14.59 16.48
CA TRP A 207 -22.83 15.12 16.70
C TRP A 207 -22.55 16.32 15.78
N SER A 208 -21.90 17.36 16.34
CA SER A 208 -21.42 18.52 15.58
C SER A 208 -19.98 18.91 15.94
N PRO A 209 -19.23 19.55 15.02
CA PRO A 209 -17.89 20.05 15.30
C PRO A 209 -17.81 20.99 16.51
N SER A 210 -18.78 21.87 16.72
CA SER A 210 -18.79 22.80 17.85
C SER A 210 -18.81 22.10 19.19
N GLN A 211 -19.55 20.99 19.34
CA GLN A 211 -19.56 20.20 20.58
C GLN A 211 -18.16 19.65 20.89
N TYR A 212 -17.43 19.20 19.90
CA TYR A 212 -16.05 18.76 20.08
C TYR A 212 -15.12 19.91 20.44
N PHE A 213 -15.30 21.08 19.81
CA PHE A 213 -14.48 22.27 20.11
C PHE A 213 -14.68 22.75 21.55
N GLU A 214 -15.89 22.67 22.10
CA GLU A 214 -16.16 22.98 23.50
C GLU A 214 -15.42 22.01 24.44
N LEU A 215 -15.46 20.69 24.17
CA LEU A 215 -14.74 19.72 24.96
C LEU A 215 -13.21 19.93 24.92
N VAL A 216 -12.68 20.32 23.77
CA VAL A 216 -11.26 20.66 23.64
C VAL A 216 -10.94 21.96 24.36
N ALA A 217 -11.81 22.97 24.30
CA ALA A 217 -11.64 24.24 25.02
C ALA A 217 -11.57 24.01 26.55
N ASP A 218 -12.41 23.15 27.06
CA ASP A 218 -12.40 22.76 28.48
C ASP A 218 -11.10 22.05 28.86
N ALA A 219 -10.64 21.11 27.99
CA ALA A 219 -9.41 20.36 28.23
C ALA A 219 -8.15 21.25 28.25
N VAL A 220 -8.14 22.35 27.45
CA VAL A 220 -6.99 23.28 27.36
C VAL A 220 -7.17 24.54 28.21
N SER A 221 -8.25 24.68 28.97
CA SER A 221 -8.59 25.86 29.78
C SER A 221 -7.50 26.31 30.75
N GLY A 222 -6.65 25.38 31.20
CA GLY A 222 -5.48 25.67 32.02
C GLY A 222 -4.35 26.46 31.34
N GLN A 223 -4.45 26.71 30.02
CA GLN A 223 -3.43 27.40 29.22
C GLN A 223 -3.94 28.76 28.72
N PRO A 224 -3.67 29.87 29.43
CA PRO A 224 -4.33 31.17 29.18
C PRO A 224 -4.00 31.79 27.81
N SER A 225 -2.95 31.33 27.13
CA SER A 225 -2.53 31.84 25.82
C SER A 225 -3.03 30.96 24.64
N TRP A 226 -3.79 29.91 24.94
CA TRP A 226 -4.34 29.04 23.92
C TRP A 226 -5.78 29.41 23.59
N SER A 227 -6.18 29.26 22.35
CA SER A 227 -7.54 29.58 21.89
C SER A 227 -7.94 28.66 20.73
N ILE A 228 -9.22 28.48 20.55
CA ILE A 228 -9.78 27.73 19.43
C ILE A 228 -10.39 28.69 18.42
N ASP A 229 -10.00 28.54 17.16
CA ASP A 229 -10.66 29.15 16.01
C ASP A 229 -11.66 28.14 15.45
N ALA A 230 -12.89 28.20 15.93
CA ALA A 230 -13.93 27.19 15.66
C ALA A 230 -14.35 27.17 14.16
N ASP A 231 -14.38 28.33 13.52
CA ASP A 231 -14.76 28.47 12.11
C ASP A 231 -13.57 28.50 11.14
N GLY A 232 -12.36 28.29 11.68
CA GLY A 232 -11.17 28.10 10.85
C GLY A 232 -11.27 26.82 10.04
N MET A 233 -11.15 26.90 8.70
CA MET A 233 -11.21 25.73 7.84
C MET A 233 -10.16 25.74 6.75
N GLN A 234 -9.66 24.56 6.37
CA GLN A 234 -8.70 24.38 5.28
C GLN A 234 -8.86 23.03 4.60
N VAL A 235 -9.00 23.04 3.28
CA VAL A 235 -8.87 21.82 2.45
C VAL A 235 -7.38 21.55 2.20
N GLY A 236 -6.92 20.35 2.43
CA GLY A 236 -5.50 20.01 2.20
C GLY A 236 -5.16 18.57 2.48
N PHE A 237 -3.88 18.25 2.30
CA PHE A 237 -3.36 16.90 2.51
C PHE A 237 -2.94 16.70 3.95
N PHE A 238 -3.51 15.67 4.58
CA PHE A 238 -3.18 15.21 5.93
C PHE A 238 -3.01 13.69 5.90
N SER A 239 -1.96 13.16 6.53
CA SER A 239 -1.69 11.72 6.52
C SER A 239 -1.57 11.18 7.94
N PHE A 240 -2.31 10.12 8.21
CA PHE A 240 -2.34 9.40 9.50
C PHE A 240 -1.66 8.05 9.45
N ALA A 241 -1.18 7.59 8.28
CA ALA A 241 -0.66 6.24 8.09
C ALA A 241 0.43 5.87 9.12
N LYS A 242 1.37 6.78 9.37
CA LYS A 242 2.46 6.55 10.33
C LYS A 242 1.98 6.42 11.79
N LEU A 243 0.96 7.17 12.15
CA LEU A 243 0.43 7.11 13.51
C LEU A 243 -0.32 5.81 13.78
N LEU A 244 -0.99 5.27 12.76
CA LEU A 244 -1.64 3.97 12.89
C LEU A 244 -0.62 2.87 13.10
N MET A 245 0.48 2.88 12.33
CA MET A 245 1.62 1.98 12.56
C MET A 245 2.20 2.16 13.97
N HIS A 246 2.27 3.40 14.47
CA HIS A 246 2.72 3.66 15.84
C HIS A 246 1.81 3.02 16.89
N ARG A 247 0.49 3.06 16.69
CA ARG A 247 -0.47 2.38 17.60
C ARG A 247 -0.39 0.86 17.48
N ASP A 248 -0.25 0.33 16.27
CA ASP A 248 -0.13 -1.11 16.00
C ASP A 248 1.14 -1.71 16.64
N LEU A 249 2.21 -0.94 16.75
CA LEU A 249 3.44 -1.35 17.44
C LEU A 249 3.39 -1.18 18.96
N ASP A 250 2.26 -0.74 19.52
CA ASP A 250 2.07 -0.66 20.96
C ASP A 250 1.76 -2.04 21.55
N GLN A 251 2.72 -2.59 22.27
CA GLN A 251 2.59 -3.91 22.89
C GLN A 251 1.43 -4.02 23.89
N ALA A 252 0.97 -2.91 24.46
CA ALA A 252 -0.20 -2.88 25.33
C ALA A 252 -1.50 -3.28 24.58
N ASN A 253 -1.51 -3.15 23.26
CA ASN A 253 -2.64 -3.54 22.41
C ASN A 253 -2.53 -4.98 21.87
N TRP A 254 -1.44 -5.68 22.19
CA TRP A 254 -1.22 -7.04 21.70
C TRP A 254 -1.77 -8.07 22.70
N PRO A 255 -2.21 -9.25 22.21
CA PRO A 255 -2.57 -10.34 23.10
C PRO A 255 -1.38 -10.75 23.98
N ASP A 256 -1.68 -11.13 25.23
CA ASP A 256 -0.67 -11.63 26.15
C ASP A 256 0.08 -12.82 25.54
N GLY A 257 1.40 -12.86 25.72
CA GLY A 257 2.26 -13.94 25.22
C GLY A 257 2.73 -13.81 23.77
N THR A 258 2.21 -12.87 22.99
CA THR A 258 2.54 -12.73 21.54
C THR A 258 4.04 -12.64 21.28
N LEU A 259 4.82 -11.96 22.13
CA LEU A 259 6.27 -11.83 21.97
C LEU A 259 7.05 -13.05 22.43
N ALA A 260 6.53 -13.80 23.39
CA ALA A 260 7.22 -14.94 23.96
C ALA A 260 7.14 -16.18 23.09
N ASP A 261 6.06 -16.31 22.30
CA ASP A 261 5.70 -17.52 21.58
C ASP A 261 5.87 -17.39 20.06
N ASN A 262 6.49 -16.29 19.56
CA ASN A 262 6.65 -16.05 18.15
C ASN A 262 8.13 -16.12 17.71
N ASP A 263 8.53 -17.27 17.20
CA ASP A 263 9.92 -17.54 16.75
C ASP A 263 10.34 -16.61 15.60
N LEU A 264 9.43 -16.22 14.71
CA LEU A 264 9.69 -15.27 13.62
C LEU A 264 10.05 -13.89 14.14
N LEU A 265 9.31 -13.37 15.12
CA LEU A 265 9.62 -12.07 15.73
C LEU A 265 10.93 -12.12 16.49
N THR A 266 11.19 -13.21 17.20
CA THR A 266 12.45 -13.44 17.91
C THR A 266 13.63 -13.52 16.96
N GLY A 267 13.52 -14.29 15.88
CA GLY A 267 14.54 -14.38 14.85
C GLY A 267 14.80 -13.07 14.13
N LEU A 268 13.73 -12.31 13.82
CA LEU A 268 13.84 -11.06 13.07
C LEU A 268 14.40 -9.89 13.91
N LEU A 269 14.03 -9.80 15.20
CA LEU A 269 14.25 -8.61 16.02
C LEU A 269 15.31 -8.80 17.13
N ALA A 270 15.70 -10.03 17.45
CA ALA A 270 16.64 -10.31 18.53
C ALA A 270 17.80 -11.24 18.13
N ASP A 271 17.54 -12.51 17.88
CA ASP A 271 18.58 -13.55 17.83
C ASP A 271 19.09 -13.86 16.41
N GLY A 272 18.40 -13.36 15.36
CA GLY A 272 18.63 -13.82 13.99
C GLY A 272 17.99 -15.18 13.75
N PHE A 273 18.17 -15.70 12.53
CA PHE A 273 17.68 -17.02 12.14
C PHE A 273 18.86 -17.99 12.05
N GLU A 274 18.68 -19.20 12.57
CA GLU A 274 19.54 -20.32 12.20
C GLU A 274 19.24 -20.68 10.73
N ALA A 275 20.28 -21.03 9.97
CA ALA A 275 20.11 -21.41 8.57
C ALA A 275 19.42 -22.78 8.52
N ASP A 276 18.19 -22.82 8.04
CA ASP A 276 17.50 -24.05 7.74
C ASP A 276 18.20 -24.78 6.60
N THR A 277 18.21 -26.13 6.66
CA THR A 277 18.68 -26.91 5.55
C THR A 277 17.69 -26.81 4.40
N PRO A 278 18.07 -26.28 3.25
CA PRO A 278 17.13 -26.14 2.13
C PRO A 278 16.69 -27.51 1.63
N LEU A 279 15.44 -27.60 1.16
CA LEU A 279 14.87 -28.80 0.60
C LEU A 279 15.63 -29.28 -0.66
N PHE A 280 16.15 -28.32 -1.40
CA PHE A 280 16.85 -28.52 -2.67
C PHE A 280 18.26 -27.97 -2.59
N GLY A 281 19.24 -28.83 -2.91
CA GLY A 281 20.63 -28.41 -3.12
C GLY A 281 20.78 -27.56 -4.41
N PRO A 282 21.93 -26.89 -4.58
CA PRO A 282 22.20 -26.08 -5.77
C PRO A 282 22.10 -26.86 -7.08
N GLU A 283 22.55 -28.13 -7.08
CA GLU A 283 22.62 -29.01 -8.25
C GLU A 283 21.45 -29.99 -8.37
N ASP A 284 20.51 -29.95 -7.40
CA ASP A 284 19.40 -30.89 -7.38
C ASP A 284 18.44 -30.63 -8.55
N LYS A 285 18.09 -31.73 -9.23
CA LYS A 285 17.04 -31.73 -10.24
C LYS A 285 15.67 -31.86 -9.57
N LEU A 286 14.78 -30.96 -9.87
CA LEU A 286 13.43 -30.97 -9.29
C LEU A 286 12.69 -32.30 -9.53
N ASP A 287 12.90 -32.90 -10.69
CA ASP A 287 12.21 -34.11 -11.11
C ASP A 287 12.59 -35.33 -10.27
N ASP A 288 13.75 -35.32 -9.61
CA ASP A 288 14.17 -36.36 -8.70
C ASP A 288 13.53 -36.26 -7.31
N HIS A 289 13.02 -35.08 -6.97
CA HIS A 289 12.45 -34.76 -5.65
C HIS A 289 10.92 -34.54 -5.67
N LEU A 290 10.37 -34.13 -6.81
CA LEU A 290 8.96 -33.72 -6.92
C LEU A 290 8.17 -34.65 -7.84
N ASP A 291 7.00 -35.09 -7.33
CA ASP A 291 6.00 -35.72 -8.18
C ASP A 291 5.19 -34.65 -8.92
N PRO A 292 5.12 -34.68 -10.26
CA PRO A 292 4.32 -33.74 -11.03
C PRO A 292 2.86 -33.63 -10.58
N ALA A 293 2.31 -34.72 -10.04
CA ALA A 293 0.95 -34.75 -9.53
C ALA A 293 0.74 -33.92 -8.26
N GLN A 294 1.82 -33.58 -7.54
CA GLN A 294 1.78 -32.82 -6.29
C GLN A 294 2.16 -31.35 -6.49
N ILE A 295 2.67 -30.97 -7.67
CA ILE A 295 3.02 -29.61 -8.00
C ILE A 295 1.73 -28.83 -8.28
N ILE A 296 1.51 -27.77 -7.52
CA ILE A 296 0.37 -26.88 -7.66
C ILE A 296 0.83 -25.57 -8.27
N GLN A 297 0.53 -25.36 -9.54
CA GLN A 297 0.84 -24.15 -10.30
C GLN A 297 -0.37 -23.73 -11.13
N VAL A 298 -0.74 -22.46 -11.06
CA VAL A 298 -1.86 -21.88 -11.81
C VAL A 298 -1.38 -20.92 -12.91
N VAL A 299 -0.09 -20.58 -12.89
CA VAL A 299 0.64 -19.85 -13.94
C VAL A 299 1.99 -20.52 -14.14
N ASP A 300 2.59 -20.35 -15.32
CA ASP A 300 3.90 -20.93 -15.63
C ASP A 300 4.96 -20.51 -14.60
N ALA A 301 5.82 -21.46 -14.25
CA ALA A 301 6.95 -21.24 -13.35
C ALA A 301 8.19 -21.99 -13.85
N ASP A 302 9.35 -21.35 -13.74
CA ASP A 302 10.63 -22.01 -13.99
C ASP A 302 11.10 -22.85 -12.78
N ALA A 303 12.22 -23.55 -12.95
CA ALA A 303 12.77 -24.40 -11.90
C ALA A 303 13.11 -23.64 -10.61
N SER A 304 13.63 -22.40 -10.73
CA SER A 304 13.99 -21.57 -9.57
C SER A 304 12.74 -21.14 -8.80
N GLN A 305 11.70 -20.73 -9.53
CA GLN A 305 10.42 -20.35 -8.96
C GLN A 305 9.73 -21.54 -8.30
N THR A 306 9.77 -22.72 -8.93
CA THR A 306 9.21 -23.94 -8.37
C THR A 306 9.91 -24.36 -7.07
N LYS A 307 11.24 -24.25 -6.98
CA LYS A 307 11.98 -24.47 -5.72
C LYS A 307 11.43 -23.58 -4.60
N VAL A 308 11.29 -22.27 -4.86
CA VAL A 308 10.76 -21.33 -3.87
C VAL A 308 9.34 -21.70 -3.43
N ILE A 309 8.47 -22.06 -4.37
CA ILE A 309 7.07 -22.41 -4.07
C ILE A 309 7.02 -23.63 -3.15
N GLU A 310 7.80 -24.67 -3.46
CA GLU A 310 7.81 -25.91 -2.67
C GLU A 310 8.47 -25.75 -1.30
N GLU A 311 9.53 -24.95 -1.18
CA GLU A 311 10.13 -24.57 0.11
C GLU A 311 9.10 -23.89 1.02
N VAL A 312 8.35 -22.89 0.49
CA VAL A 312 7.29 -22.21 1.24
C VAL A 312 6.16 -23.16 1.62
N ARG A 313 5.77 -24.07 0.73
CA ARG A 313 4.74 -25.09 1.04
C ARG A 313 5.14 -25.97 2.22
N LYS A 314 6.42 -26.28 2.35
CA LYS A 314 6.99 -27.07 3.47
C LYS A 314 7.15 -26.27 4.77
N GLY A 315 6.91 -24.98 4.73
CA GLY A 315 6.91 -24.11 5.91
C GLY A 315 8.18 -23.27 6.09
N ALA A 316 9.06 -23.25 5.09
CA ALA A 316 10.27 -22.42 5.16
C ALA A 316 9.93 -20.92 5.17
N SER A 317 10.68 -20.16 5.98
CA SER A 317 10.69 -18.70 5.98
C SER A 317 11.83 -18.20 5.11
N LEU A 318 11.52 -17.51 4.01
CA LEU A 318 12.46 -17.18 2.97
C LEU A 318 12.52 -15.68 2.66
N VAL A 319 13.70 -15.20 2.28
CA VAL A 319 13.89 -13.92 1.59
C VAL A 319 14.23 -14.21 0.13
N VAL A 320 13.31 -13.83 -0.77
CA VAL A 320 13.46 -14.08 -2.21
C VAL A 320 13.80 -12.77 -2.94
N GLN A 321 15.01 -12.73 -3.49
CA GLN A 321 15.47 -11.61 -4.31
C GLN A 321 15.15 -11.88 -5.78
N GLY A 322 14.31 -11.02 -6.39
CA GLY A 322 13.97 -11.13 -7.81
C GLY A 322 14.13 -9.79 -8.51
N PRO A 323 15.12 -9.60 -9.39
CA PRO A 323 15.23 -8.43 -10.25
C PRO A 323 13.95 -8.20 -11.10
N PRO A 324 13.75 -7.02 -11.70
CA PRO A 324 12.67 -6.80 -12.65
C PRO A 324 12.68 -7.83 -13.79
N GLY A 325 11.53 -8.38 -14.15
CA GLY A 325 11.40 -9.36 -15.23
C GLY A 325 11.57 -10.83 -14.84
N THR A 326 11.95 -11.17 -13.60
CA THR A 326 12.16 -12.55 -13.13
C THR A 326 10.88 -13.29 -12.70
N GLY A 327 9.71 -12.77 -12.99
CA GLY A 327 8.45 -13.45 -12.69
C GLY A 327 8.00 -13.41 -11.23
N LYS A 328 8.45 -12.43 -10.40
CA LYS A 328 8.04 -12.32 -8.99
C LYS A 328 6.53 -12.47 -8.76
N SER A 329 5.73 -11.77 -9.56
CA SER A 329 4.27 -11.83 -9.43
C SER A 329 3.70 -13.21 -9.81
N GLN A 330 4.37 -13.97 -10.70
CA GLN A 330 3.99 -15.34 -11.03
C GLN A 330 4.29 -16.28 -9.85
N THR A 331 5.49 -16.14 -9.27
CA THR A 331 5.89 -16.90 -8.08
C THR A 331 4.92 -16.66 -6.92
N ILE A 332 4.60 -15.39 -6.62
CA ILE A 332 3.64 -15.04 -5.56
C ILE A 332 2.25 -15.64 -5.85
N THR A 333 1.77 -15.54 -7.10
CA THR A 333 0.47 -16.11 -7.50
C THR A 333 0.43 -17.62 -7.25
N ASN A 334 1.50 -18.34 -7.62
CA ASN A 334 1.58 -19.78 -7.39
C ASN A 334 1.73 -20.13 -5.91
N ILE A 335 2.47 -19.36 -5.12
CA ILE A 335 2.55 -19.55 -3.66
C ILE A 335 1.17 -19.44 -3.03
N ILE A 336 0.41 -18.39 -3.39
CA ILE A 336 -0.95 -18.20 -2.87
C ILE A 336 -1.85 -19.35 -3.28
N ALA A 337 -1.81 -19.77 -4.55
CA ALA A 337 -2.60 -20.85 -5.06
C ALA A 337 -2.28 -22.20 -4.38
N ALA A 338 -0.99 -22.51 -4.23
CA ALA A 338 -0.53 -23.73 -3.57
C ALA A 338 -0.89 -23.74 -2.08
N ALA A 339 -0.72 -22.63 -1.37
CA ALA A 339 -1.12 -22.50 0.03
C ALA A 339 -2.64 -22.64 0.23
N ALA A 340 -3.45 -22.07 -0.66
CA ALA A 340 -4.89 -22.21 -0.64
C ALA A 340 -5.32 -23.67 -0.92
N HIS A 341 -4.66 -24.35 -1.87
CA HIS A 341 -4.86 -25.78 -2.13
C HIS A 341 -4.56 -26.63 -0.88
N ASP A 342 -3.50 -26.28 -0.15
CA ASP A 342 -3.11 -26.96 1.08
C ASP A 342 -3.97 -26.53 2.31
N GLY A 343 -5.03 -25.76 2.10
CA GLY A 343 -5.97 -25.30 3.14
C GLY A 343 -5.40 -24.23 4.08
N LYS A 344 -4.34 -23.54 3.68
CA LYS A 344 -3.71 -22.47 4.46
C LYS A 344 -4.32 -21.11 4.15
N SER A 345 -4.38 -20.25 5.16
CA SER A 345 -4.70 -18.82 4.99
C SER A 345 -3.45 -18.04 4.58
N VAL A 346 -3.60 -17.11 3.64
CA VAL A 346 -2.47 -16.30 3.14
C VAL A 346 -2.80 -14.82 3.32
N LEU A 347 -1.89 -14.07 3.92
CA LEU A 347 -1.90 -12.62 3.94
C LEU A 347 -0.82 -12.09 3.00
N PHE A 348 -1.24 -11.45 1.91
CA PHE A 348 -0.32 -10.77 0.99
C PHE A 348 -0.30 -9.28 1.26
N VAL A 349 0.86 -8.74 1.61
CA VAL A 349 1.06 -7.33 1.95
C VAL A 349 2.02 -6.69 0.94
N ALA A 350 1.67 -5.51 0.43
CA ALA A 350 2.55 -4.72 -0.43
C ALA A 350 2.45 -3.23 -0.09
N GLU A 351 3.53 -2.50 -0.30
CA GLU A 351 3.59 -1.05 -0.09
C GLU A 351 2.72 -0.29 -1.08
N LYS A 352 2.64 -0.77 -2.33
CA LYS A 352 1.94 -0.09 -3.42
C LYS A 352 0.74 -0.89 -3.91
N MET A 353 -0.36 -0.20 -4.13
CA MET A 353 -1.59 -0.76 -4.73
C MET A 353 -1.33 -1.48 -6.05
N ALA A 354 -0.49 -0.91 -6.92
CA ALA A 354 -0.16 -1.53 -8.20
C ALA A 354 0.41 -2.96 -8.05
N ALA A 355 1.17 -3.23 -7.00
CA ALA A 355 1.69 -4.59 -6.75
C ALA A 355 0.59 -5.56 -6.31
N LEU A 356 -0.36 -5.10 -5.46
CA LEU A 356 -1.54 -5.88 -5.06
C LEU A 356 -2.41 -6.20 -6.27
N SER A 357 -2.75 -5.19 -7.09
CA SER A 357 -3.61 -5.35 -8.27
C SER A 357 -3.03 -6.33 -9.29
N VAL A 358 -1.72 -6.31 -9.54
CA VAL A 358 -1.09 -7.24 -10.48
C VAL A 358 -1.25 -8.71 -10.03
N VAL A 359 -1.07 -8.99 -8.74
CA VAL A 359 -1.23 -10.35 -8.20
C VAL A 359 -2.72 -10.74 -8.16
N HIS A 360 -3.59 -9.84 -7.71
CA HIS A 360 -5.04 -10.07 -7.70
C HIS A 360 -5.59 -10.38 -9.09
N ASP A 361 -5.23 -9.58 -10.11
CA ASP A 361 -5.67 -9.80 -11.50
C ASP A 361 -5.21 -11.17 -12.05
N ARG A 362 -4.01 -11.62 -11.67
CA ARG A 362 -3.53 -12.96 -12.05
C ARG A 362 -4.36 -14.06 -11.38
N LEU A 363 -4.65 -13.93 -10.09
CA LEU A 363 -5.50 -14.87 -9.36
C LEU A 363 -6.92 -14.92 -9.96
N VAL A 364 -7.49 -13.76 -10.29
CA VAL A 364 -8.79 -13.67 -10.98
C VAL A 364 -8.77 -14.38 -12.34
N LYS A 365 -7.73 -14.14 -13.16
CA LYS A 365 -7.56 -14.78 -14.46
C LYS A 365 -7.36 -16.30 -14.36
N SER A 366 -6.76 -16.75 -13.26
CA SER A 366 -6.60 -18.18 -12.95
C SER A 366 -7.85 -18.82 -12.31
N GLY A 367 -8.97 -18.09 -12.21
CA GLY A 367 -10.22 -18.59 -11.63
C GLY A 367 -10.27 -18.64 -10.09
N LEU A 368 -9.30 -18.02 -9.42
CA LEU A 368 -9.16 -18.02 -7.95
C LEU A 368 -9.76 -16.79 -7.27
N ARG A 369 -10.60 -16.03 -7.97
CA ARG A 369 -11.22 -14.81 -7.42
C ARG A 369 -11.96 -15.06 -6.10
N ASP A 370 -12.67 -16.17 -6.01
CA ASP A 370 -13.59 -16.43 -4.89
C ASP A 370 -12.89 -16.77 -3.58
N ILE A 371 -11.59 -17.08 -3.61
CA ILE A 371 -10.76 -17.27 -2.42
C ILE A 371 -10.01 -16.00 -1.99
N CYS A 372 -10.13 -14.92 -2.75
CA CYS A 372 -9.42 -13.67 -2.49
C CYS A 372 -10.34 -12.65 -1.85
N LEU A 373 -9.88 -12.01 -0.78
CA LEU A 373 -10.48 -10.83 -0.19
C LEU A 373 -9.50 -9.67 -0.32
N GLU A 374 -9.89 -8.65 -1.08
CA GLU A 374 -9.08 -7.46 -1.29
C GLU A 374 -9.43 -6.42 -0.22
N LEU A 375 -8.45 -6.07 0.60
CA LEU A 375 -8.60 -5.07 1.66
C LEU A 375 -7.72 -3.87 1.31
N HIS A 376 -8.34 -2.81 0.81
CA HIS A 376 -7.67 -1.54 0.54
C HIS A 376 -7.95 -0.60 1.70
N SER A 377 -6.93 -0.12 2.36
CA SER A 377 -6.96 0.89 3.40
C SER A 377 -8.07 0.75 4.47
N ARG A 378 -8.00 1.52 5.56
CA ARG A 378 -9.02 1.59 6.60
C ARG A 378 -10.41 2.03 6.13
N THR A 379 -10.45 2.64 4.98
CA THR A 379 -11.65 3.17 4.35
C THR A 379 -12.26 2.21 3.35
N ALA A 380 -11.91 0.91 3.45
CA ALA A 380 -12.63 -0.11 2.69
C ALA A 380 -14.12 0.09 2.94
N ASN A 381 -14.81 0.54 1.91
CA ASN A 381 -16.25 0.76 1.95
C ASN A 381 -16.91 -0.47 2.57
N LYS A 382 -17.44 -0.34 3.80
CA LYS A 382 -18.08 -1.43 4.56
C LYS A 382 -19.11 -2.16 3.68
N LYS A 383 -19.76 -1.43 2.78
CA LYS A 383 -20.70 -1.97 1.79
C LYS A 383 -19.99 -2.84 0.75
N ALA A 384 -18.86 -2.42 0.22
CA ALA A 384 -18.08 -3.20 -0.75
C ALA A 384 -17.54 -4.49 -0.11
N LEU A 385 -17.03 -4.41 1.11
CA LEU A 385 -16.60 -5.59 1.88
C LEU A 385 -17.75 -6.57 2.10
N ALA A 386 -18.92 -6.09 2.55
CA ALA A 386 -20.10 -6.92 2.74
C ALA A 386 -20.58 -7.57 1.44
N GLN A 387 -20.54 -6.84 0.33
CA GLN A 387 -20.88 -7.37 -1.00
C GLN A 387 -19.90 -8.47 -1.45
N GLU A 388 -18.60 -8.28 -1.23
CA GLU A 388 -17.57 -9.25 -1.59
C GLU A 388 -17.70 -10.52 -0.75
N LEU A 389 -17.91 -10.41 0.56
CA LEU A 389 -18.21 -11.56 1.44
C LEU A 389 -19.50 -12.28 1.02
N GLY A 390 -20.55 -11.54 0.69
CA GLY A 390 -21.81 -12.11 0.18
C GLY A 390 -21.61 -12.86 -1.12
N ARG A 391 -20.81 -12.34 -2.04
CA ARG A 391 -20.46 -13.00 -3.31
C ARG A 391 -19.73 -14.32 -3.06
N THR A 392 -18.71 -14.31 -2.20
CA THR A 392 -17.94 -15.51 -1.86
C THR A 392 -18.82 -16.60 -1.22
N LEU A 393 -19.70 -16.22 -0.30
CA LEU A 393 -20.66 -17.15 0.30
C LEU A 393 -21.59 -17.81 -0.74
N MET A 394 -22.01 -17.07 -1.75
CA MET A 394 -22.88 -17.60 -2.82
C MET A 394 -22.10 -18.43 -3.86
N ALA A 395 -20.80 -18.16 -4.04
CA ALA A 395 -19.96 -18.89 -5.00
C ALA A 395 -19.50 -20.26 -4.50
N SER A 396 -19.53 -20.51 -3.20
CA SER A 396 -18.99 -21.72 -2.55
C SER A 396 -19.60 -23.07 -2.97
N ALA A 397 -20.62 -23.07 -3.84
CA ALA A 397 -21.34 -24.28 -4.26
C ALA A 397 -20.83 -24.87 -5.60
N ARG A 398 -19.84 -24.32 -6.28
CA ARG A 398 -19.39 -24.75 -7.60
C ARG A 398 -18.01 -25.38 -7.57
N ALA A 399 -17.92 -26.65 -7.17
CA ALA A 399 -16.74 -27.45 -7.45
C ALA A 399 -16.74 -27.85 -8.94
N LEU A 400 -15.76 -27.33 -9.71
CA LEU A 400 -15.51 -27.83 -11.07
C LEU A 400 -14.66 -29.10 -10.98
N PRO A 401 -15.00 -30.18 -11.70
CA PRO A 401 -14.15 -31.36 -11.73
C PRO A 401 -12.82 -31.01 -12.41
N GLY A 402 -11.69 -31.37 -11.76
CA GLY A 402 -10.37 -31.23 -12.36
C GLY A 402 -10.25 -32.09 -13.62
N THR A 403 -9.65 -31.51 -14.67
CA THR A 403 -9.41 -32.18 -15.96
C THR A 403 -7.99 -32.69 -16.10
N ALA A 404 -7.10 -32.42 -15.14
CA ALA A 404 -5.71 -32.85 -15.20
C ALA A 404 -5.57 -34.35 -14.89
N ASP A 405 -4.86 -35.06 -15.76
CA ASP A 405 -4.46 -36.45 -15.52
C ASP A 405 -3.03 -36.49 -15.02
N PRO A 406 -2.83 -36.76 -13.71
CA PRO A 406 -1.48 -36.82 -13.13
C PRO A 406 -0.59 -37.94 -13.73
N ALA A 407 -1.21 -39.02 -14.20
CA ALA A 407 -0.47 -40.11 -14.83
C ALA A 407 0.13 -39.65 -16.19
N GLN A 408 -0.66 -38.92 -16.96
CA GLN A 408 -0.18 -38.34 -18.22
C GLN A 408 0.95 -37.34 -18.02
N LEU A 409 0.88 -36.51 -16.97
CA LEU A 409 1.97 -35.58 -16.63
C LEU A 409 3.28 -36.29 -16.31
N ARG A 410 3.22 -37.40 -15.52
CA ARG A 410 4.39 -38.21 -15.22
C ARG A 410 4.99 -38.82 -16.48
N LEU A 411 4.18 -39.44 -17.32
CA LEU A 411 4.64 -40.06 -18.57
C LEU A 411 5.32 -39.04 -19.48
N THR A 412 4.73 -37.86 -19.62
CA THR A 412 5.30 -36.78 -20.45
C THR A 412 6.65 -36.27 -19.89
N ARG A 413 6.74 -36.05 -18.59
CA ARG A 413 8.00 -35.67 -17.92
C ARG A 413 9.09 -36.73 -18.14
N ASP A 414 8.77 -37.99 -17.85
CA ASP A 414 9.74 -39.08 -17.93
C ASP A 414 10.24 -39.27 -19.37
N GLU A 415 9.36 -39.09 -20.38
CA GLU A 415 9.78 -39.14 -21.78
C GLU A 415 10.67 -37.93 -22.16
N LEU A 416 10.37 -36.73 -21.71
CA LEU A 416 11.21 -35.53 -21.92
C LEU A 416 12.60 -35.71 -21.26
N ASN A 417 12.64 -36.25 -20.04
CA ASN A 417 13.88 -36.54 -19.35
C ASN A 417 14.72 -37.62 -20.07
N ARG A 418 14.05 -38.67 -20.61
CA ARG A 418 14.68 -39.69 -21.42
C ARG A 418 15.30 -39.11 -22.69
N ILE A 419 14.57 -38.26 -23.40
CA ILE A 419 15.08 -37.58 -24.60
C ILE A 419 16.26 -36.68 -24.25
N THR A 420 16.15 -35.89 -23.18
CA THR A 420 17.25 -35.04 -22.73
C THR A 420 18.49 -35.83 -22.36
N ALA A 421 18.32 -36.95 -21.65
CA ALA A 421 19.43 -37.86 -21.28
C ALA A 421 20.11 -38.40 -22.54
N LEU A 422 19.33 -38.88 -23.53
CA LEU A 422 19.87 -39.38 -24.79
C LEU A 422 20.67 -38.32 -25.57
N LEU A 423 20.18 -37.08 -25.60
CA LEU A 423 20.86 -35.98 -26.29
C LEU A 423 22.18 -35.58 -25.63
N HIS A 424 22.29 -35.67 -24.32
CA HIS A 424 23.46 -35.22 -23.55
C HIS A 424 24.42 -36.33 -23.13
N THR A 425 24.03 -37.60 -23.29
CA THR A 425 24.89 -38.72 -22.94
C THR A 425 25.96 -38.95 -24.02
N PRO A 426 27.25 -38.96 -23.66
CA PRO A 426 28.33 -39.25 -24.62
C PRO A 426 28.19 -40.64 -25.24
N VAL A 427 28.36 -40.72 -26.55
CA VAL A 427 28.28 -41.98 -27.32
C VAL A 427 29.67 -42.50 -27.65
N SER A 428 29.94 -43.80 -27.34
CA SER A 428 31.18 -44.48 -27.74
C SER A 428 31.18 -44.74 -29.26
N PRO A 429 32.35 -44.65 -29.95
CA PRO A 429 33.70 -44.42 -29.41
C PRO A 429 34.10 -42.92 -29.36
N SER A 430 33.30 -42.03 -29.93
CA SER A 430 33.64 -40.59 -30.04
C SER A 430 33.73 -39.88 -28.68
N ASN A 431 33.00 -40.36 -27.70
CA ASN A 431 32.78 -39.74 -26.39
C ASN A 431 32.21 -38.30 -26.51
N GLU A 432 31.47 -38.06 -27.60
CA GLU A 432 30.74 -36.81 -27.83
C GLU A 432 29.25 -37.06 -27.69
N SER A 433 28.53 -36.08 -27.13
CA SER A 433 27.08 -36.19 -27.04
C SER A 433 26.41 -35.79 -28.38
N PRO A 434 25.26 -36.37 -28.73
CA PRO A 434 24.47 -35.97 -29.90
C PRO A 434 24.21 -34.46 -29.95
N PHE A 435 23.90 -33.86 -28.80
CA PHE A 435 23.67 -32.38 -28.68
C PHE A 435 24.91 -31.60 -29.14
N ARG A 436 26.11 -32.00 -28.70
CA ARG A 436 27.32 -31.31 -29.11
C ARG A 436 27.63 -31.51 -30.57
N ALA A 437 27.45 -32.72 -31.08
CA ALA A 437 27.64 -33.01 -32.51
C ALA A 437 26.69 -32.17 -33.42
N ILE A 438 25.41 -32.09 -33.04
CA ILE A 438 24.43 -31.26 -33.76
C ILE A 438 24.83 -29.78 -33.70
N SER A 439 25.25 -29.27 -32.53
CA SER A 439 25.67 -27.88 -32.34
C SER A 439 26.87 -27.53 -33.23
N GLU A 440 27.87 -28.42 -33.33
CA GLU A 440 29.02 -28.23 -34.21
C GLU A 440 28.63 -28.28 -35.68
N ILE A 441 27.72 -29.18 -36.08
CA ILE A 441 27.20 -29.24 -37.46
C ILE A 441 26.50 -27.95 -37.85
N ILE A 442 25.64 -27.45 -36.96
CA ILE A 442 24.94 -26.18 -37.19
C ILE A 442 25.95 -25.01 -37.35
N GLY A 443 26.99 -24.99 -36.51
CA GLY A 443 28.08 -24.04 -36.61
C GLY A 443 28.77 -24.05 -37.97
N PHE A 444 29.10 -25.24 -38.46
CA PHE A 444 29.74 -25.42 -39.80
C PHE A 444 28.82 -25.01 -40.96
N ILE A 445 27.54 -25.39 -40.89
CA ILE A 445 26.54 -24.94 -41.89
C ILE A 445 26.44 -23.43 -41.91
N GLY A 446 26.44 -22.78 -40.75
CA GLY A 446 26.39 -21.31 -40.63
C GLY A 446 27.65 -20.61 -41.27
N GLN A 447 28.78 -21.31 -41.30
CA GLN A 447 30.03 -20.85 -41.96
C GLN A 447 30.11 -21.21 -43.45
N GLY A 448 29.09 -21.87 -43.99
CA GLY A 448 29.08 -22.32 -45.39
C GLY A 448 30.00 -23.50 -45.68
N THR A 449 30.43 -24.23 -44.65
CA THR A 449 31.31 -25.40 -44.78
C THR A 449 30.49 -26.61 -45.20
N GLN A 450 30.90 -27.29 -46.31
CA GLN A 450 30.27 -28.54 -46.73
C GLN A 450 30.86 -29.70 -45.93
N ALA A 451 29.99 -30.58 -45.41
CA ALA A 451 30.41 -31.78 -44.73
C ALA A 451 31.19 -32.74 -45.69
N PRO A 452 32.36 -33.22 -45.33
CA PRO A 452 33.06 -34.23 -46.12
C PRO A 452 32.28 -35.55 -46.14
N SER A 453 32.26 -36.26 -47.28
CA SER A 453 31.69 -37.58 -47.34
C SER A 453 32.66 -38.56 -46.70
N ILE A 454 32.30 -39.13 -45.56
CA ILE A 454 33.08 -40.13 -44.82
C ILE A 454 32.48 -41.52 -45.08
N PRO A 455 33.22 -42.54 -45.50
CA PRO A 455 32.72 -43.90 -45.68
C PRO A 455 32.24 -44.45 -44.31
N GLU A 456 31.11 -45.17 -44.27
CA GLU A 456 30.54 -45.77 -43.07
C GLU A 456 31.49 -46.76 -42.37
N GLU A 457 32.33 -47.44 -43.15
CA GLU A 457 33.27 -48.51 -42.66
C GLU A 457 34.37 -48.02 -41.72
N GLY A 458 34.49 -46.75 -41.41
CA GLY A 458 35.50 -46.22 -40.46
C GLY A 458 34.90 -45.52 -39.24
N LEU A 459 33.58 -45.32 -39.23
CA LEU A 459 32.96 -44.51 -38.16
C LEU A 459 33.00 -45.15 -36.79
N GLU A 460 32.96 -46.50 -36.69
CA GLU A 460 32.97 -47.21 -35.42
C GLU A 460 34.29 -47.10 -34.65
N THR A 461 35.38 -46.67 -35.33
CA THR A 461 36.71 -46.53 -34.73
C THR A 461 37.13 -45.09 -34.47
N LEU A 462 36.31 -44.12 -34.83
CA LEU A 462 36.59 -42.69 -34.68
C LEU A 462 36.47 -42.23 -33.23
N THR A 463 37.59 -42.33 -32.50
CA THR A 463 37.71 -41.75 -31.15
C THR A 463 37.87 -40.22 -31.23
N ARG A 464 37.61 -39.53 -30.11
CA ARG A 464 37.87 -38.10 -29.97
C ARG A 464 39.31 -37.70 -30.32
N GLU A 465 40.27 -38.51 -29.87
CA GLU A 465 41.70 -38.32 -30.13
C GLU A 465 42.04 -38.49 -31.62
N ALA A 466 41.43 -39.47 -32.29
CA ALA A 466 41.58 -39.66 -33.73
C ALA A 466 41.04 -38.46 -34.51
N ARG A 467 39.93 -37.91 -34.10
CA ARG A 467 39.31 -36.70 -34.73
C ARG A 467 40.14 -35.44 -34.54
N GLN A 468 40.88 -35.32 -33.41
CA GLN A 468 41.73 -34.13 -33.16
C GLN A 468 43.06 -34.22 -33.92
N ARG A 469 43.42 -35.39 -34.44
CA ARG A 469 44.62 -35.59 -35.25
C ARG A 469 44.39 -35.51 -36.75
N ALA A 470 43.14 -35.61 -37.20
CA ALA A 470 42.73 -35.44 -38.59
C ALA A 470 42.41 -33.99 -38.91
#